data_8c9408fcd5bed432cb085317d213e3de
#
_entry.id   8c9408fcd5bed432cb085317d213e3de
#
_cell.length_a   1.000
_cell.length_b   1.000
_cell.length_c   1.000
_cell.angle_alpha   90.00
_cell.angle_beta   90.00
_cell.angle_gamma   90.00
#
_symmetry.space_group_name_H-M   'P 1'
#
loop_
_entity.id
_entity.type
_entity.pdbx_description
1 polymer ?
#
loop_
_entity_poly.entity_id
_entity_poly.type
_entity_poly.pdbx_seq_one_letter_code
_entity_poly.pdbx_strand_id
1 'polypeptide(L)'
;MVFNQASFSNWNSGGNNNIGVIGKVNYNLSFKKGKHFLENTFQFGYGFVSSKGQSSRKTEDYINIMSNYGYDLGSNYYLSTGFQFISQFAPGYNYSATPNPTKDDRISKFLAPAYVNLGIGISYNPNENFQVIVRPVNGKFTIVEDKLLQKKGFFGLENDGQSLRKELGAMVNVLYRLKIYKDINLINKLNLFSNYLYHTERVDVTYNGTLNFRLNKLITTSITGDLLYDHDQIGKLQVKKTLGIG
;
A
#
# COMPACT_ATOMS: atom_id res chain seq x y z
N MET A 1 12.62 13.43 3.20
CA MET A 1 12.55 13.49 4.68
C MET A 1 11.77 14.74 5.04
N VAL A 2 10.78 14.63 5.92
CA VAL A 2 10.03 15.80 6.42
C VAL A 2 10.21 15.85 7.94
N PHE A 3 10.54 17.03 8.44
CA PHE A 3 10.66 17.32 9.87
C PHE A 3 9.63 18.37 10.24
N ASN A 4 8.93 18.19 11.35
CA ASN A 4 7.97 19.16 11.89
C ASN A 4 8.21 19.29 13.38
N GLN A 5 8.24 20.53 13.88
CA GLN A 5 8.34 20.84 15.30
C GLN A 5 7.41 21.99 15.63
N ALA A 6 6.64 21.86 16.71
CA ALA A 6 5.90 22.95 17.33
C ALA A 6 6.28 23.04 18.81
N SER A 7 6.58 24.23 19.28
CA SER A 7 6.94 24.50 20.66
C SER A 7 6.14 25.71 21.18
N PHE A 8 5.50 25.54 22.31
CA PHE A 8 4.65 26.54 22.95
C PHE A 8 5.16 26.83 24.36
N SER A 9 5.29 28.11 24.68
CA SER A 9 5.63 28.58 26.03
C SER A 9 4.75 29.76 26.36
N ASN A 10 4.01 29.71 27.47
CA ASN A 10 3.07 30.74 27.92
C ASN A 10 2.03 31.14 26.83
N TRP A 11 1.59 30.18 26.04
CA TRP A 11 0.67 30.36 24.91
C TRP A 11 -0.76 30.05 25.31
N ASN A 12 -1.64 31.07 25.33
CA ASN A 12 -3.02 30.94 25.84
C ASN A 12 -4.01 30.36 24.85
N SER A 13 -3.66 30.26 23.53
CA SER A 13 -4.58 29.82 22.49
C SER A 13 -4.62 28.30 22.29
N GLY A 14 -4.01 27.53 23.22
CA GLY A 14 -3.94 26.08 23.13
C GLY A 14 -2.81 25.61 22.22
N GLY A 15 -2.53 24.31 22.22
CA GLY A 15 -1.50 23.63 21.46
C GLY A 15 -0.58 22.81 22.36
N ASN A 16 -0.01 21.74 21.81
CA ASN A 16 0.96 20.89 22.49
C ASN A 16 2.30 20.93 21.79
N ASN A 17 3.37 20.98 22.57
CA ASN A 17 4.72 20.79 22.04
C ASN A 17 4.80 19.43 21.36
N ASN A 18 5.19 19.41 20.11
CA ASN A 18 5.35 18.17 19.35
C ASN A 18 6.59 18.23 18.45
N ILE A 19 7.09 17.05 18.14
CA ILE A 19 8.13 16.83 17.16
C ILE A 19 7.73 15.63 16.30
N GLY A 20 7.80 15.79 14.99
CA GLY A 20 7.48 14.72 14.04
C GLY A 20 8.54 14.58 12.96
N VAL A 21 8.83 13.35 12.59
CA VAL A 21 9.76 13.02 11.52
C VAL A 21 9.12 11.97 10.61
N ILE A 22 9.24 12.15 9.29
CA ILE A 22 8.83 11.17 8.29
C ILE A 22 9.98 10.98 7.31
N GLY A 23 10.41 9.73 7.15
CA GLY A 23 11.35 9.29 6.12
C GLY A 23 10.64 8.40 5.11
N LYS A 24 10.84 8.65 3.80
CA LYS A 24 10.34 7.80 2.71
C LYS A 24 11.48 7.52 1.74
N VAL A 25 11.57 6.26 1.31
CA VAL A 25 12.52 5.81 0.29
C VAL A 25 11.71 5.12 -0.81
N ASN A 26 11.90 5.55 -2.05
CA ASN A 26 11.37 4.90 -3.24
C ASN A 26 12.55 4.64 -4.17
N TYR A 27 12.79 3.37 -4.48
CA TYR A 27 13.87 2.96 -5.35
C TYR A 27 13.34 2.01 -6.42
N ASN A 28 13.64 2.31 -7.68
CA ASN A 28 13.26 1.49 -8.82
C ASN A 28 14.54 0.99 -9.51
N LEU A 29 14.58 -0.31 -9.78
CA LEU A 29 15.66 -0.96 -10.50
C LEU A 29 15.06 -1.71 -11.68
N SER A 30 15.42 -1.28 -12.90
CA SER A 30 14.96 -1.89 -14.13
C SER A 30 16.14 -2.47 -14.91
N PHE A 31 15.97 -3.67 -15.42
CA PHE A 31 16.94 -4.34 -16.26
C PHE A 31 16.24 -4.88 -17.50
N LYS A 32 16.82 -4.63 -18.68
CA LYS A 32 16.33 -5.16 -19.95
C LYS A 32 17.48 -5.73 -20.76
N LYS A 33 17.33 -6.98 -21.21
CA LYS A 33 18.30 -7.64 -22.11
C LYS A 33 17.55 -8.54 -23.11
N GLY A 34 17.62 -8.19 -24.40
CA GLY A 34 16.88 -8.88 -25.45
C GLY A 34 15.37 -8.85 -25.17
N LYS A 35 14.75 -10.03 -25.08
CA LYS A 35 13.33 -10.20 -24.78
C LYS A 35 12.99 -10.22 -23.30
N HIS A 36 13.99 -10.15 -22.41
CA HIS A 36 13.80 -10.23 -20.97
C HIS A 36 13.80 -8.85 -20.35
N PHE A 37 12.88 -8.58 -19.44
CA PHE A 37 12.93 -7.42 -18.57
C PHE A 37 12.63 -7.81 -17.12
N LEU A 38 13.20 -7.08 -16.20
CA LEU A 38 12.98 -7.21 -14.76
C LEU A 38 12.83 -5.80 -14.19
N GLU A 39 11.75 -5.59 -13.47
CA GLU A 39 11.47 -4.33 -12.77
C GLU A 39 11.28 -4.62 -11.29
N ASN A 40 12.09 -3.96 -10.46
CA ASN A 40 11.96 -4.04 -9.02
C ASN A 40 11.63 -2.66 -8.47
N THR A 41 10.68 -2.59 -7.56
CA THR A 41 10.31 -1.38 -6.84
C THR A 41 10.37 -1.64 -5.35
N PHE A 42 11.12 -0.80 -4.65
CA PHE A 42 11.27 -0.81 -3.20
C PHE A 42 10.71 0.48 -2.64
N GLN A 43 9.70 0.37 -1.79
CA GLN A 43 9.06 1.51 -1.17
C GLN A 43 9.03 1.30 0.34
N PHE A 44 9.67 2.21 1.05
CA PHE A 44 9.72 2.19 2.50
C PHE A 44 9.29 3.55 3.03
N GLY A 45 8.51 3.55 4.07
CA GLY A 45 8.14 4.75 4.79
C GLY A 45 8.08 4.48 6.28
N TYR A 46 8.65 5.39 7.05
CA TYR A 46 8.52 5.38 8.49
C TYR A 46 8.43 6.80 9.02
N GLY A 47 7.47 7.01 9.90
CA GLY A 47 7.27 8.31 10.51
C GLY A 47 6.64 8.18 11.88
N PHE A 48 6.96 9.13 12.74
CA PHE A 48 6.38 9.24 14.06
C PHE A 48 6.19 10.70 14.46
N VAL A 49 5.29 10.93 15.39
CA VAL A 49 5.11 12.20 16.10
C VAL A 49 5.12 11.94 17.60
N SER A 50 5.87 12.73 18.32
CA SER A 50 5.89 12.76 19.78
C SER A 50 5.29 14.06 20.26
N SER A 51 4.34 14.01 21.17
CA SER A 51 3.68 15.16 21.79
C SER A 51 3.85 15.11 23.30
N LYS A 52 4.02 16.29 23.93
CA LYS A 52 4.18 16.37 25.39
C LYS A 52 2.99 15.72 26.10
N GLY A 53 3.27 14.80 27.03
CA GLY A 53 2.24 14.08 27.81
C GLY A 53 1.57 12.92 27.10
N GLN A 54 2.03 12.52 25.92
CA GLN A 54 1.49 11.39 25.16
C GLN A 54 2.61 10.45 24.71
N SER A 55 2.28 9.18 24.52
CA SER A 55 3.18 8.22 23.86
C SER A 55 3.47 8.66 22.43
N SER A 56 4.68 8.38 21.96
CA SER A 56 5.03 8.59 20.55
C SER A 56 4.10 7.79 19.63
N ARG A 57 3.55 8.44 18.62
CA ARG A 57 2.58 7.86 17.69
C ARG A 57 3.19 7.68 16.32
N LYS A 58 3.02 6.52 15.77
CA LYS A 58 3.39 6.21 14.41
C LYS A 58 2.44 6.91 13.43
N THR A 59 2.99 7.63 12.45
CA THR A 59 2.24 8.38 11.43
C THR A 59 2.30 7.74 10.06
N GLU A 60 3.43 7.11 9.75
CA GLU A 60 3.67 6.36 8.52
C GLU A 60 4.42 5.08 8.89
N ASP A 61 4.09 3.96 8.27
CA ASP A 61 4.89 2.74 8.43
C ASP A 61 4.49 1.74 7.35
N TYR A 62 5.34 1.56 6.37
CA TYR A 62 5.14 0.55 5.34
C TYR A 62 6.44 0.05 4.74
N ILE A 63 6.40 -1.22 4.37
CA ILE A 63 7.36 -1.92 3.52
C ILE A 63 6.56 -2.42 2.33
N ASN A 64 6.94 -2.06 1.11
CA ASN A 64 6.36 -2.59 -0.12
C ASN A 64 7.48 -2.89 -1.10
N ILE A 65 7.66 -4.16 -1.39
CA ILE A 65 8.67 -4.68 -2.32
C ILE A 65 7.93 -5.36 -3.46
N MET A 66 8.17 -4.91 -4.68
CA MET A 66 7.58 -5.49 -5.88
C MET A 66 8.68 -5.91 -6.84
N SER A 67 8.51 -7.07 -7.47
CA SER A 67 9.37 -7.54 -8.54
C SER A 67 8.50 -8.09 -9.67
N ASN A 68 8.70 -7.60 -10.88
CA ASN A 68 8.01 -8.06 -12.08
C ASN A 68 9.06 -8.48 -13.11
N TYR A 69 9.01 -9.74 -13.50
CA TYR A 69 9.76 -10.25 -14.62
C TYR A 69 8.82 -10.41 -15.83
N GLY A 70 9.32 -10.11 -17.02
CA GLY A 70 8.57 -10.29 -18.26
C GLY A 70 9.44 -10.80 -19.40
N TYR A 71 8.83 -11.63 -20.25
CA TYR A 71 9.39 -12.09 -21.50
C TYR A 71 8.55 -11.56 -22.66
N ASP A 72 9.18 -10.82 -23.56
CA ASP A 72 8.55 -10.16 -24.70
C ASP A 72 8.06 -11.19 -25.74
N LEU A 73 6.74 -11.22 -25.93
CA LEU A 73 6.06 -12.08 -26.93
C LEU A 73 5.81 -11.35 -28.26
N GLY A 74 6.16 -10.06 -28.33
CA GLY A 74 5.84 -9.18 -29.46
C GLY A 74 4.51 -8.45 -29.28
N SER A 75 4.27 -7.45 -30.13
CA SER A 75 3.02 -6.66 -30.16
C SER A 75 2.61 -6.08 -28.80
N ASN A 76 3.59 -5.70 -27.97
CA ASN A 76 3.40 -5.17 -26.62
C ASN A 76 2.84 -6.16 -25.58
N TYR A 77 2.81 -7.45 -25.89
CA TYR A 77 2.46 -8.51 -24.97
C TYR A 77 3.70 -9.13 -24.32
N TYR A 78 3.60 -9.45 -23.04
CA TYR A 78 4.68 -10.06 -22.27
C TYR A 78 4.13 -11.21 -21.43
N LEU A 79 4.78 -12.37 -21.46
CA LEU A 79 4.59 -13.37 -20.42
C LEU A 79 5.22 -12.81 -19.15
N SER A 80 4.47 -12.68 -18.06
CA SER A 80 4.95 -12.02 -16.86
C SER A 80 4.75 -12.86 -15.61
N THR A 81 5.71 -12.76 -14.69
CA THR A 81 5.52 -13.20 -13.31
C THR A 81 5.76 -12.03 -12.38
N GLY A 82 4.99 -11.96 -11.31
CA GLY A 82 5.09 -10.87 -10.34
C GLY A 82 5.14 -11.39 -8.92
N PHE A 83 5.95 -10.74 -8.13
CA PHE A 83 6.06 -10.92 -6.69
C PHE A 83 5.79 -9.58 -6.02
N GLN A 84 5.05 -9.60 -4.92
CA GLN A 84 4.89 -8.44 -4.04
C GLN A 84 4.92 -8.89 -2.59
N PHE A 85 5.63 -8.14 -1.77
CA PHE A 85 5.65 -8.26 -0.32
C PHE A 85 5.26 -6.91 0.29
N ILE A 86 4.25 -6.91 1.15
CA ILE A 86 3.80 -5.73 1.89
C ILE A 86 3.83 -6.07 3.39
N SER A 87 4.39 -5.16 4.20
CA SER A 87 4.36 -5.24 5.65
C SER A 87 4.64 -3.86 6.27
N GLN A 88 4.92 -3.81 7.55
CA GLN A 88 5.35 -2.63 8.31
C GLN A 88 6.56 -2.94 9.19
N PHE A 89 7.30 -1.90 9.63
CA PHE A 89 8.49 -2.05 10.45
C PHE A 89 8.19 -2.25 11.94
N ALA A 90 7.22 -1.50 12.48
CA ALA A 90 7.04 -1.33 13.91
C ALA A 90 5.60 -1.60 14.37
N PRO A 91 5.37 -1.87 15.67
CA PRO A 91 4.04 -1.98 16.21
C PRO A 91 3.20 -0.72 15.95
N GLY A 92 1.95 -0.92 15.55
CA GLY A 92 0.93 0.11 15.45
C GLY A 92 -0.15 -0.13 16.50
N TYR A 93 -0.75 0.96 17.00
CA TYR A 93 -1.70 0.92 18.10
C TYR A 93 -2.97 1.70 17.77
N ASN A 94 -4.07 1.36 18.45
CA ASN A 94 -5.31 2.12 18.36
C ASN A 94 -5.23 3.39 19.20
N TYR A 95 -4.59 4.42 18.67
CA TYR A 95 -4.43 5.71 19.37
C TYR A 95 -5.74 6.48 19.58
N SER A 96 -6.85 6.06 18.96
CA SER A 96 -8.17 6.66 19.17
C SER A 96 -8.81 6.14 20.44
N ALA A 97 -8.49 4.92 20.85
CA ALA A 97 -9.04 4.31 22.06
C ALA A 97 -8.34 4.80 23.33
N THR A 98 -7.02 5.06 23.24
CA THR A 98 -6.23 5.52 24.39
C THR A 98 -5.05 6.40 23.94
N PRO A 99 -4.77 7.51 24.67
CA PRO A 99 -3.62 8.37 24.40
C PRO A 99 -2.27 7.68 24.67
N ASN A 100 -2.25 6.68 25.58
CA ASN A 100 -1.07 5.92 25.97
C ASN A 100 -1.35 4.42 25.82
N PRO A 101 -1.32 3.87 24.60
CA PRO A 101 -1.64 2.48 24.33
C PRO A 101 -0.61 1.54 24.97
N THR A 102 -1.09 0.40 25.40
CA THR A 102 -0.32 -0.75 25.90
C THR A 102 -0.07 -1.75 24.79
N LYS A 103 0.61 -2.85 25.09
CA LYS A 103 0.81 -3.94 24.13
C LYS A 103 -0.52 -4.58 23.68
N ASP A 104 -1.56 -4.54 24.52
CA ASP A 104 -2.86 -5.14 24.23
C ASP A 104 -3.69 -4.29 23.25
N ASP A 105 -3.37 -3.00 23.14
CA ASP A 105 -3.99 -2.08 22.16
C ASP A 105 -3.35 -2.15 20.76
N ARG A 106 -2.43 -3.09 20.55
CA ARG A 106 -1.72 -3.26 19.29
C ARG A 106 -2.66 -3.74 18.19
N ILE A 107 -2.58 -3.07 17.03
CA ILE A 107 -3.36 -3.40 15.83
C ILE A 107 -2.51 -3.88 14.67
N SER A 108 -1.19 -3.72 14.75
CA SER A 108 -0.24 -4.21 13.74
C SER A 108 1.19 -4.28 14.28
N LYS A 109 2.05 -5.07 13.65
CA LYS A 109 3.52 -5.05 13.80
C LYS A 109 4.18 -5.69 12.59
N PHE A 110 5.52 -5.76 12.55
CA PHE A 110 6.24 -6.49 11.50
C PHE A 110 5.72 -7.93 11.35
N LEU A 111 5.40 -8.35 10.12
CA LEU A 111 4.74 -9.61 9.77
C LEU A 111 3.37 -9.85 10.46
N ALA A 112 2.70 -8.80 10.90
CA ALA A 112 1.35 -8.90 11.47
C ALA A 112 0.52 -7.63 11.19
N PRO A 113 -0.11 -7.53 9.96
CA PRO A 113 -0.03 -8.50 8.88
C PRO A 113 1.19 -8.30 7.98
N ALA A 114 1.57 -9.35 7.25
CA ALA A 114 2.30 -9.24 6.00
C ALA A 114 1.50 -9.91 4.88
N TYR A 115 1.59 -9.34 3.68
CA TYR A 115 0.93 -9.85 2.49
C TYR A 115 1.98 -10.21 1.45
N VAL A 116 1.90 -11.42 0.93
CA VAL A 116 2.73 -11.90 -0.17
C VAL A 116 1.82 -12.25 -1.34
N ASN A 117 2.07 -11.66 -2.50
CA ASN A 117 1.43 -12.02 -3.75
C ASN A 117 2.47 -12.57 -4.70
N LEU A 118 2.15 -13.70 -5.34
CA LEU A 118 2.99 -14.30 -6.38
C LEU A 118 2.09 -14.82 -7.50
N GLY A 119 2.33 -14.40 -8.73
CA GLY A 119 1.47 -14.81 -9.83
C GLY A 119 2.17 -14.82 -11.17
N ILE A 120 1.60 -15.62 -12.09
CA ILE A 120 2.04 -15.70 -13.47
C ILE A 120 0.87 -15.37 -14.40
N GLY A 121 1.16 -14.70 -15.52
CA GLY A 121 0.15 -14.30 -16.48
C GLY A 121 0.72 -13.51 -17.64
N ILE A 122 -0.11 -12.68 -18.23
CA ILE A 122 0.23 -11.86 -19.38
C ILE A 122 0.05 -10.39 -19.03
N SER A 123 1.01 -9.57 -19.44
CA SER A 123 0.87 -8.13 -19.42
C SER A 123 0.80 -7.57 -20.84
N TYR A 124 -0.01 -6.53 -21.00
CA TYR A 124 -0.13 -5.74 -22.20
C TYR A 124 0.25 -4.29 -21.91
N ASN A 125 1.34 -3.82 -22.55
CA ASN A 125 1.94 -2.52 -22.30
C ASN A 125 2.14 -1.79 -23.63
N PRO A 126 1.07 -1.23 -24.26
CA PRO A 126 1.18 -0.59 -25.58
C PRO A 126 2.01 0.70 -25.55
N ASN A 127 2.07 1.36 -24.40
CA ASN A 127 2.84 2.59 -24.16
C ASN A 127 3.07 2.82 -22.67
N GLU A 128 3.81 3.84 -22.31
CA GLU A 128 4.14 4.19 -20.92
C GLU A 128 2.93 4.61 -20.08
N ASN A 129 1.80 4.93 -20.72
CA ASN A 129 0.62 5.46 -20.06
C ASN A 129 -0.42 4.39 -19.72
N PHE A 130 -0.35 3.23 -20.35
CA PHE A 130 -1.34 2.17 -20.18
C PHE A 130 -0.68 0.82 -20.01
N GLN A 131 -1.06 0.12 -18.96
CA GLN A 131 -0.65 -1.25 -18.69
C GLN A 131 -1.83 -2.04 -18.12
N VAL A 132 -2.02 -3.23 -18.64
CA VAL A 132 -2.92 -4.24 -18.06
C VAL A 132 -2.13 -5.51 -17.80
N ILE A 133 -2.27 -6.06 -16.62
CA ILE A 133 -1.68 -7.35 -16.23
C ILE A 133 -2.83 -8.26 -15.81
N VAL A 134 -2.93 -9.42 -16.44
CA VAL A 134 -3.87 -10.47 -16.08
C VAL A 134 -3.09 -11.69 -15.61
N ARG A 135 -3.26 -12.06 -14.36
CA ARG A 135 -2.65 -13.26 -13.74
C ARG A 135 -3.74 -14.24 -13.38
N PRO A 136 -4.04 -15.22 -14.25
CA PRO A 136 -5.05 -16.24 -13.97
C PRO A 136 -4.64 -17.18 -12.83
N VAL A 137 -3.35 -17.25 -12.53
CA VAL A 137 -2.82 -17.99 -11.38
C VAL A 137 -2.05 -17.03 -10.50
N ASN A 138 -2.64 -16.67 -9.37
CA ASN A 138 -2.04 -15.78 -8.36
C ASN A 138 -2.30 -16.32 -6.96
N GLY A 139 -1.23 -16.61 -6.24
CA GLY A 139 -1.26 -16.92 -4.81
C GLY A 139 -1.20 -15.64 -3.99
N LYS A 140 -2.09 -15.49 -3.02
CA LYS A 140 -2.10 -14.41 -2.01
C LYS A 140 -1.97 -15.07 -0.63
N PHE A 141 -0.97 -14.65 0.13
CA PHE A 141 -0.68 -15.17 1.45
C PHE A 141 -0.75 -14.04 2.46
N THR A 142 -1.57 -14.21 3.48
CA THR A 142 -1.65 -13.28 4.61
C THR A 142 -0.98 -13.94 5.81
N ILE A 143 0.08 -13.30 6.31
CA ILE A 143 0.90 -13.77 7.42
C ILE A 143 0.63 -12.88 8.62
N VAL A 144 0.37 -13.49 9.78
CA VAL A 144 0.11 -12.77 11.04
C VAL A 144 0.96 -13.40 12.16
N GLU A 145 2.19 -12.92 12.33
CA GLU A 145 3.15 -13.39 13.34
C GLU A 145 2.99 -12.64 14.67
N ASP A 146 1.73 -12.61 15.18
CA ASP A 146 1.39 -12.03 16.47
C ASP A 146 0.17 -12.71 17.09
N LYS A 147 0.37 -13.38 18.23
CA LYS A 147 -0.69 -14.12 18.91
C LYS A 147 -1.90 -13.26 19.32
N LEU A 148 -1.69 -11.98 19.63
CA LEU A 148 -2.80 -11.07 19.99
C LEU A 148 -3.66 -10.71 18.77
N LEU A 149 -3.05 -10.75 17.57
CA LEU A 149 -3.68 -10.40 16.30
C LEU A 149 -4.18 -11.62 15.51
N GLN A 150 -3.83 -12.86 15.96
CA GLN A 150 -4.33 -14.13 15.40
C GLN A 150 -5.75 -14.42 15.89
N LYS A 151 -6.69 -13.54 15.57
CA LYS A 151 -8.09 -13.68 15.94
C LYS A 151 -8.94 -13.85 14.69
N LYS A 152 -9.96 -14.70 14.78
CA LYS A 152 -10.93 -14.86 13.70
C LYS A 152 -11.47 -13.52 13.21
N GLY A 153 -11.45 -13.31 11.89
CA GLY A 153 -11.89 -12.07 11.24
C GLY A 153 -10.81 -10.99 11.15
N PHE A 154 -9.70 -11.05 11.90
CA PHE A 154 -8.61 -10.11 11.75
C PHE A 154 -7.82 -10.46 10.47
N PHE A 155 -7.59 -9.48 9.61
CA PHE A 155 -6.88 -9.63 8.32
C PHE A 155 -7.42 -10.77 7.43
N GLY A 156 -8.71 -11.12 7.61
CA GLY A 156 -9.35 -12.22 6.91
C GLY A 156 -9.02 -13.62 7.45
N LEU A 157 -8.45 -13.74 8.66
CA LEU A 157 -8.20 -15.04 9.30
C LEU A 157 -9.52 -15.76 9.60
N GLU A 158 -9.57 -17.05 9.31
CA GLU A 158 -10.77 -17.89 9.45
C GLU A 158 -10.92 -18.49 10.85
N ASN A 159 -9.78 -18.66 11.55
CA ASN A 159 -9.73 -19.30 12.88
C ASN A 159 -8.83 -18.52 13.86
N ASP A 160 -9.16 -18.62 15.13
CA ASP A 160 -8.29 -18.15 16.21
C ASP A 160 -6.96 -18.93 16.22
N GLY A 161 -5.85 -18.21 16.43
CA GLY A 161 -4.51 -18.79 16.42
C GLY A 161 -3.94 -19.06 15.02
N GLN A 162 -4.68 -18.77 13.97
CA GLN A 162 -4.19 -18.91 12.59
C GLN A 162 -3.14 -17.85 12.30
N SER A 163 -1.94 -18.28 11.87
CA SER A 163 -0.84 -17.38 11.50
C SER A 163 -0.70 -17.17 10.00
N LEU A 164 -1.32 -18.02 9.17
CA LEU A 164 -1.20 -18.00 7.73
C LEU A 164 -2.54 -18.29 7.06
N ARG A 165 -3.01 -17.36 6.23
CA ARG A 165 -4.11 -17.58 5.29
C ARG A 165 -3.55 -17.70 3.89
N LYS A 166 -4.03 -18.67 3.12
CA LYS A 166 -3.63 -18.94 1.74
C LYS A 166 -4.82 -18.79 0.82
N GLU A 167 -4.64 -18.05 -0.24
CA GLU A 167 -5.65 -17.83 -1.27
C GLU A 167 -5.00 -18.10 -2.64
N LEU A 168 -5.73 -18.70 -3.55
CA LEU A 168 -5.36 -18.91 -4.94
C LEU A 168 -6.46 -18.35 -5.81
N GLY A 169 -6.12 -17.50 -6.77
CA GLY A 169 -7.15 -16.85 -7.56
C GLY A 169 -6.62 -16.19 -8.83
N ALA A 170 -7.49 -15.41 -9.47
CA ALA A 170 -7.12 -14.52 -10.56
C ALA A 170 -6.88 -13.09 -10.05
N MET A 171 -5.90 -12.42 -10.65
CA MET A 171 -5.60 -11.01 -10.39
C MET A 171 -5.60 -10.23 -11.70
N VAL A 172 -6.19 -9.05 -11.68
CA VAL A 172 -6.11 -8.07 -12.78
C VAL A 172 -5.60 -6.75 -12.22
N ASN A 173 -4.50 -6.25 -12.80
CA ASN A 173 -3.97 -4.93 -12.48
C ASN A 173 -4.09 -4.03 -13.71
N VAL A 174 -4.58 -2.81 -13.52
CA VAL A 174 -4.63 -1.78 -14.55
C VAL A 174 -3.93 -0.55 -14.04
N LEU A 175 -2.99 -0.05 -14.83
CA LEU A 175 -2.36 1.25 -14.63
C LEU A 175 -2.71 2.13 -15.83
N TYR A 176 -3.27 3.29 -15.55
CA TYR A 176 -3.57 4.28 -16.57
C TYR A 176 -3.13 5.68 -16.14
N ARG A 177 -2.25 6.29 -16.92
CA ARG A 177 -1.76 7.65 -16.73
C ARG A 177 -2.39 8.54 -17.79
N LEU A 178 -3.04 9.60 -17.36
CA LEU A 178 -3.68 10.58 -18.22
C LEU A 178 -3.06 11.95 -17.98
N LYS A 179 -2.50 12.54 -19.01
CA LYS A 179 -2.10 13.94 -18.98
C LYS A 179 -3.32 14.78 -19.34
N ILE A 180 -3.96 15.37 -18.33
CA ILE A 180 -5.17 16.19 -18.50
C ILE A 180 -4.82 17.55 -19.07
N TYR A 181 -3.72 18.15 -18.58
CA TYR A 181 -3.21 19.42 -19.03
C TYR A 181 -1.68 19.45 -18.88
N LYS A 182 -1.01 20.53 -19.35
CA LYS A 182 0.44 20.66 -19.34
C LYS A 182 1.10 20.26 -18.00
N ASP A 183 0.48 20.68 -16.90
CA ASP A 183 1.00 20.50 -15.54
C ASP A 183 0.02 19.71 -14.64
N ILE A 184 -0.94 18.99 -15.24
CA ILE A 184 -1.95 18.20 -14.54
C ILE A 184 -1.93 16.78 -15.06
N ASN A 185 -1.58 15.83 -14.20
CA ASN A 185 -1.51 14.41 -14.51
C ASN A 185 -2.37 13.60 -13.53
N LEU A 186 -3.18 12.71 -14.07
CA LEU A 186 -3.97 11.75 -13.32
C LEU A 186 -3.34 10.36 -13.49
N ILE A 187 -3.09 9.69 -12.38
CA ILE A 187 -2.62 8.31 -12.35
C ILE A 187 -3.71 7.47 -11.71
N ASN A 188 -4.18 6.45 -12.41
CA ASN A 188 -5.17 5.50 -11.94
C ASN A 188 -4.51 4.13 -11.81
N LYS A 189 -4.70 3.49 -10.69
CA LYS A 189 -4.29 2.12 -10.43
C LYS A 189 -5.50 1.34 -9.92
N LEU A 190 -5.88 0.29 -10.62
CA LEU A 190 -6.93 -0.63 -10.23
C LEU A 190 -6.33 -2.02 -10.04
N ASN A 191 -6.66 -2.66 -8.95
CA ASN A 191 -6.34 -4.05 -8.68
C ASN A 191 -7.62 -4.79 -8.32
N LEU A 192 -7.87 -5.89 -9.02
CA LEU A 192 -8.97 -6.80 -8.79
C LEU A 192 -8.41 -8.18 -8.46
N PHE A 193 -8.96 -8.83 -7.44
CA PHE A 193 -8.61 -10.20 -7.09
C PHE A 193 -9.88 -11.01 -6.81
N SER A 194 -9.95 -12.21 -7.38
CA SER A 194 -11.03 -13.18 -7.13
C SER A 194 -10.42 -14.49 -6.67
N ASN A 195 -10.84 -14.97 -5.51
CA ASN A 195 -10.35 -16.21 -4.90
C ASN A 195 -11.07 -17.42 -5.49
N TYR A 196 -10.33 -18.38 -6.07
CA TYR A 196 -10.89 -19.60 -6.64
C TYR A 196 -11.34 -20.61 -5.59
N LEU A 197 -10.75 -20.56 -4.40
CA LEU A 197 -10.96 -21.56 -3.35
C LEU A 197 -12.16 -21.23 -2.48
N TYR A 198 -12.57 -19.95 -2.47
CA TYR A 198 -13.60 -19.50 -1.55
C TYR A 198 -14.35 -18.29 -2.11
N HIS A 199 -15.65 -18.45 -2.43
CA HIS A 199 -16.52 -17.39 -2.92
C HIS A 199 -15.95 -16.63 -4.14
N THR A 200 -15.77 -17.34 -5.25
CA THR A 200 -15.24 -16.79 -6.51
C THR A 200 -16.01 -15.60 -7.07
N GLU A 201 -17.29 -15.45 -6.70
CA GLU A 201 -18.15 -14.34 -7.05
C GLU A 201 -17.79 -13.03 -6.29
N ARG A 202 -17.00 -13.14 -5.23
CA ARG A 202 -16.55 -11.97 -4.43
C ARG A 202 -15.22 -11.48 -4.95
N VAL A 203 -15.23 -10.26 -5.47
CA VAL A 203 -14.03 -9.64 -6.02
C VAL A 203 -13.53 -8.59 -5.05
N ASP A 204 -12.30 -8.75 -4.59
CA ASP A 204 -11.58 -7.71 -3.87
C ASP A 204 -11.20 -6.61 -4.84
N VAL A 205 -11.45 -5.36 -4.49
CA VAL A 205 -11.19 -4.20 -5.32
C VAL A 205 -10.30 -3.22 -4.57
N THR A 206 -9.17 -2.87 -5.18
CA THR A 206 -8.34 -1.77 -4.71
C THR A 206 -8.18 -0.77 -5.84
N TYR A 207 -8.54 0.48 -5.58
CA TYR A 207 -8.34 1.57 -6.53
C TYR A 207 -7.56 2.70 -5.87
N ASN A 208 -6.56 3.21 -6.57
CA ASN A 208 -5.81 4.40 -6.21
C ASN A 208 -5.84 5.39 -7.36
N GLY A 209 -6.43 6.56 -7.15
CA GLY A 209 -6.41 7.69 -8.06
C GLY A 209 -5.55 8.81 -7.51
N THR A 210 -4.52 9.23 -8.23
CA THR A 210 -3.64 10.34 -7.84
C THR A 210 -3.65 11.42 -8.91
N LEU A 211 -4.14 12.59 -8.54
CA LEU A 211 -4.15 13.78 -9.36
C LEU A 211 -3.01 14.71 -8.91
N ASN A 212 -2.03 14.91 -9.79
CA ASN A 212 -0.87 15.76 -9.53
C ASN A 212 -1.00 17.07 -10.29
N PHE A 213 -0.80 18.17 -9.57
CA PHE A 213 -0.78 19.53 -10.11
C PHE A 213 0.59 20.15 -9.89
N ARG A 214 1.23 20.60 -10.91
CA ARG A 214 2.44 21.41 -10.82
C ARG A 214 2.06 22.89 -10.93
N LEU A 215 2.00 23.58 -9.79
CA LEU A 215 1.60 25.00 -9.76
C LEU A 215 2.69 25.90 -10.32
N ASN A 216 3.96 25.57 -10.03
CA ASN A 216 5.14 26.24 -10.59
C ASN A 216 6.37 25.32 -10.49
N LYS A 217 7.58 25.87 -10.71
CA LYS A 217 8.83 25.09 -10.64
C LYS A 217 9.17 24.56 -9.24
N LEU A 218 8.57 25.13 -8.20
CA LEU A 218 8.89 24.87 -6.79
C LEU A 218 7.73 24.16 -6.07
N ILE A 219 6.48 24.30 -6.53
CA ILE A 219 5.31 23.82 -5.81
C ILE A 219 4.59 22.77 -6.64
N THR A 220 4.46 21.58 -6.08
CA THR A 220 3.64 20.49 -6.61
C THR A 220 2.59 20.12 -5.56
N THR A 221 1.35 19.93 -6.00
CA THR A 221 0.25 19.48 -5.14
C THR A 221 -0.27 18.15 -5.66
N SER A 222 -0.60 17.24 -4.77
CA SER A 222 -1.22 15.97 -5.12
C SER A 222 -2.50 15.73 -4.31
N ILE A 223 -3.55 15.27 -4.98
CA ILE A 223 -4.76 14.75 -4.36
C ILE A 223 -4.82 13.28 -4.65
N THR A 224 -4.85 12.45 -3.61
CA THR A 224 -4.94 11.00 -3.73
C THR A 224 -6.24 10.50 -3.11
N GLY A 225 -6.94 9.62 -3.84
CA GLY A 225 -8.08 8.87 -3.35
C GLY A 225 -7.78 7.39 -3.41
N ASP A 226 -7.89 6.70 -2.27
CA ASP A 226 -7.78 5.25 -2.15
C ASP A 226 -9.16 4.69 -1.84
N LEU A 227 -9.56 3.66 -2.60
CA LEU A 227 -10.76 2.86 -2.34
C LEU A 227 -10.33 1.42 -2.15
N LEU A 228 -10.79 0.79 -1.09
CA LEU A 228 -10.55 -0.62 -0.81
C LEU A 228 -11.88 -1.29 -0.45
N TYR A 229 -12.20 -2.35 -1.15
CA TYR A 229 -13.28 -3.26 -0.82
C TYR A 229 -12.71 -4.68 -0.75
N ASP A 230 -12.81 -5.30 0.41
CA ASP A 230 -12.42 -6.68 0.65
C ASP A 230 -13.54 -7.29 1.51
N HIS A 231 -14.24 -8.25 0.91
CA HIS A 231 -15.41 -8.88 1.55
C HIS A 231 -15.01 -9.68 2.78
N ASP A 232 -13.83 -10.28 2.75
CA ASP A 232 -13.38 -11.21 3.80
C ASP A 232 -12.76 -10.46 5.00
N GLN A 233 -12.45 -9.17 4.86
CA GLN A 233 -11.92 -8.36 5.96
C GLN A 233 -13.04 -7.57 6.67
N ILE A 234 -13.60 -6.56 6.02
CA ILE A 234 -14.59 -5.67 6.64
C ILE A 234 -15.95 -5.77 5.93
N GLY A 235 -15.97 -6.22 4.66
CA GLY A 235 -17.17 -6.31 3.82
C GLY A 235 -17.81 -4.95 3.51
N LYS A 236 -17.07 -3.85 3.70
CA LYS A 236 -17.51 -2.46 3.45
C LYS A 236 -16.46 -1.72 2.65
N LEU A 237 -16.92 -0.78 1.83
CA LEU A 237 -16.03 0.13 1.11
C LEU A 237 -15.26 1.02 2.10
N GLN A 238 -13.95 0.95 2.05
CA GLN A 238 -13.03 1.80 2.79
C GLN A 238 -12.54 2.91 1.86
N VAL A 239 -12.52 4.15 2.35
CA VAL A 239 -12.12 5.33 1.58
C VAL A 239 -11.08 6.10 2.36
N LYS A 240 -9.94 6.39 1.71
CA LYS A 240 -8.92 7.31 2.23
C LYS A 240 -8.70 8.42 1.22
N LYS A 241 -8.65 9.66 1.70
CA LYS A 241 -8.35 10.84 0.88
C LYS A 241 -7.14 11.55 1.48
N THR A 242 -6.22 11.96 0.63
CA THR A 242 -4.98 12.65 1.06
C THR A 242 -4.74 13.85 0.14
N LEU A 243 -4.43 14.99 0.74
CA LEU A 243 -3.92 16.18 0.07
C LEU A 243 -2.46 16.36 0.49
N GLY A 244 -1.56 16.43 -0.49
CA GLY A 244 -0.14 16.70 -0.28
C GLY A 244 0.26 17.98 -1.01
N ILE A 245 1.07 18.80 -0.37
CA ILE A 245 1.70 19.99 -0.95
C ILE A 245 3.21 19.86 -0.70
N GLY A 246 4.01 19.95 -1.74
CA GLY A 246 5.47 19.82 -1.67
C GLY A 246 6.16 20.62 -2.76
#